data_0aeae2899c26b73d70694067c4a12b5f
#
_entry.id   0aeae2899c26b73d70694067c4a12b5f
#
_cell.length_a   1.000
_cell.length_b   1.000
_cell.length_c   1.000
_cell.angle_alpha   90.00
_cell.angle_beta   90.00
_cell.angle_gamma   90.00
#
_symmetry.space_group_name_H-M   'P 1'
#
loop_
_entity.id
_entity.type
_entity.pdbx_description
1 polymer ?
#
loop_
_entity_poly.entity_id
_entity_poly.type
_entity_poly.pdbx_seq_one_letter_code
_entity_poly.pdbx_strand_id
1 'polypeptide(L)'
;VALLELKNLHVALEDGTPIVKGVDLKIDANETHAIMGPNGSGKSTLAHALMGHPAYQITGGQILLDGVDVTELEADERAQRGIFLAFQYPHAIPGVTVTSFLRSAINAIRKGRNGGVDNPIPIPEFRKELLAQMERLEVSREMAQRYLNEGFSGGEKKRIEILQMAMLKPRIAVLDETDSGLDIDALRIVAGGVKELVGPEMGALVITHYQRILNYITPDFVHVFVDGRIVEEGGPELAHKLEAEGYAAFLPQPA
;
A
#
# COMPACT_ATOMS: atom_id res chain seq x y z
N VAL A 1 -12.59 -11.99 -11.59
CA VAL A 1 -11.68 -12.56 -10.57
C VAL A 1 -11.10 -11.38 -9.82
N ALA A 2 -11.25 -11.37 -8.49
CA ALA A 2 -10.71 -10.30 -7.65
C ALA A 2 -9.19 -10.15 -7.86
N LEU A 3 -8.69 -8.90 -7.84
CA LEU A 3 -7.25 -8.64 -7.86
C LEU A 3 -6.59 -9.13 -6.58
N LEU A 4 -7.16 -8.78 -5.43
CA LEU A 4 -6.75 -9.25 -4.11
C LEU A 4 -7.94 -9.91 -3.43
N GLU A 5 -7.75 -11.10 -2.88
CA GLU A 5 -8.73 -11.77 -2.04
C GLU A 5 -8.05 -12.33 -0.79
N LEU A 6 -8.54 -11.95 0.37
CA LEU A 6 -8.17 -12.52 1.66
C LEU A 6 -9.28 -13.46 2.09
N LYS A 7 -8.93 -14.68 2.47
CA LYS A 7 -9.87 -15.70 2.94
C LYS A 7 -9.53 -16.11 4.35
N ASN A 8 -10.36 -15.69 5.30
CA ASN A 8 -10.22 -16.02 6.71
C ASN A 8 -8.77 -15.84 7.21
N LEU A 9 -8.15 -14.70 6.89
CA LEU A 9 -6.74 -14.46 7.15
C LEU A 9 -6.47 -14.27 8.64
N HIS A 10 -5.54 -15.03 9.18
CA HIS A 10 -5.04 -14.92 10.55
C HIS A 10 -3.56 -14.59 10.55
N VAL A 11 -3.17 -13.61 11.37
CA VAL A 11 -1.76 -13.19 11.50
C VAL A 11 -1.39 -13.04 12.97
N ALA A 12 -0.23 -13.54 13.34
CA ALA A 12 0.35 -13.43 14.67
C ALA A 12 1.74 -12.80 14.62
N LEU A 13 2.20 -12.29 15.77
CA LEU A 13 3.59 -11.93 16.00
C LEU A 13 4.46 -13.19 16.16
N GLU A 14 5.78 -13.02 16.18
CA GLU A 14 6.74 -14.13 16.38
C GLU A 14 6.51 -14.89 17.70
N ASP A 15 6.02 -14.21 18.74
CA ASP A 15 5.69 -14.82 20.05
C ASP A 15 4.36 -15.58 20.06
N GLY A 16 3.66 -15.65 18.91
CA GLY A 16 2.36 -16.30 18.76
C GLY A 16 1.15 -15.44 19.14
N THR A 17 1.36 -14.17 19.52
CA THR A 17 0.25 -13.25 19.85
C THR A 17 -0.60 -12.97 18.60
N PRO A 18 -1.91 -13.36 18.57
CA PRO A 18 -2.76 -13.15 17.42
C PRO A 18 -3.16 -11.68 17.29
N ILE A 19 -2.90 -11.08 16.11
CA ILE A 19 -3.24 -9.68 15.82
C ILE A 19 -4.38 -9.60 14.80
N VAL A 20 -4.30 -10.33 13.69
CA VAL A 20 -5.38 -10.42 12.69
C VAL A 20 -6.13 -11.73 12.92
N LYS A 21 -7.47 -11.67 12.98
CA LYS A 21 -8.28 -12.74 13.56
C LYS A 21 -9.42 -13.16 12.62
N GLY A 22 -9.07 -13.62 11.42
CA GLY A 22 -10.03 -14.10 10.43
C GLY A 22 -10.61 -12.95 9.60
N VAL A 23 -9.78 -12.37 8.74
CA VAL A 23 -10.18 -11.28 7.83
C VAL A 23 -10.53 -11.86 6.47
N ASP A 24 -11.72 -11.53 6.00
CA ASP A 24 -12.18 -11.71 4.63
C ASP A 24 -12.23 -10.34 3.96
N LEU A 25 -11.64 -10.21 2.76
CA LEU A 25 -11.63 -8.96 2.00
C LEU A 25 -11.46 -9.29 0.51
N LYS A 26 -12.18 -8.59 -0.34
CA LYS A 26 -12.03 -8.65 -1.79
C LYS A 26 -11.82 -7.26 -2.36
N ILE A 27 -10.88 -7.11 -3.28
CA ILE A 27 -10.62 -5.87 -4.01
C ILE A 27 -10.53 -6.22 -5.49
N ASP A 28 -11.37 -5.61 -6.30
CA ASP A 28 -11.32 -5.74 -7.75
C ASP A 28 -10.46 -4.63 -8.38
N ALA A 29 -10.20 -4.76 -9.69
CA ALA A 29 -9.53 -3.69 -10.43
C ALA A 29 -10.39 -2.43 -10.44
N ASN A 30 -9.73 -1.27 -10.43
CA ASN A 30 -10.39 0.04 -10.42
C ASN A 30 -11.19 0.34 -9.13
N GLU A 31 -10.98 -0.44 -8.07
CA GLU A 31 -11.60 -0.18 -6.77
C GLU A 31 -10.58 0.39 -5.78
N THR A 32 -11.06 1.30 -4.95
CA THR A 32 -10.35 1.81 -3.78
C THR A 32 -11.12 1.41 -2.53
N HIS A 33 -10.47 0.61 -1.70
CA HIS A 33 -10.98 0.22 -0.39
C HIS A 33 -10.26 1.00 0.70
N ALA A 34 -10.98 1.43 1.72
CA ALA A 34 -10.40 2.05 2.91
C ALA A 34 -10.59 1.15 4.13
N ILE A 35 -9.52 0.92 4.87
CA ILE A 35 -9.58 0.31 6.21
C ILE A 35 -9.40 1.41 7.24
N MET A 36 -10.40 1.59 8.09
CA MET A 36 -10.41 2.56 9.18
C MET A 36 -10.59 1.85 10.52
N GLY A 37 -9.96 2.37 11.57
CA GLY A 37 -10.08 1.78 12.90
C GLY A 37 -9.17 2.45 13.91
N PRO A 38 -9.37 2.20 15.21
CA PRO A 38 -8.57 2.80 16.27
C PRO A 38 -7.10 2.35 16.19
N ASN A 39 -6.22 3.11 16.84
CA ASN A 39 -4.81 2.73 16.96
C ASN A 39 -4.71 1.39 17.71
N GLY A 40 -3.77 0.53 17.26
CA GLY A 40 -3.57 -0.80 17.84
C GLY A 40 -4.58 -1.86 17.40
N SER A 41 -5.50 -1.57 16.47
CA SER A 41 -6.46 -2.57 15.98
C SER A 41 -5.86 -3.65 15.06
N GLY A 42 -4.61 -3.47 14.59
CA GLY A 42 -3.91 -4.44 13.72
C GLY A 42 -3.85 -4.05 12.24
N LYS A 43 -4.21 -2.83 11.85
CA LYS A 43 -4.23 -2.37 10.45
C LYS A 43 -2.85 -2.46 9.77
N SER A 44 -1.81 -1.89 10.39
CA SER A 44 -0.44 -1.95 9.86
C SER A 44 0.11 -3.37 9.88
N THR A 45 -0.30 -4.21 10.84
CA THR A 45 0.03 -5.64 10.85
C THR A 45 -0.54 -6.33 9.61
N LEU A 46 -1.80 -6.03 9.25
CA LEU A 46 -2.42 -6.55 8.04
C LEU A 46 -1.64 -6.09 6.79
N ALA A 47 -1.31 -4.79 6.68
CA ALA A 47 -0.53 -4.25 5.56
C ALA A 47 0.83 -4.94 5.39
N HIS A 48 1.56 -5.10 6.50
CA HIS A 48 2.87 -5.74 6.50
C HIS A 48 2.77 -7.25 6.20
N ALA A 49 1.77 -7.94 6.73
CA ALA A 49 1.53 -9.35 6.43
C ALA A 49 1.18 -9.57 4.95
N LEU A 50 0.41 -8.66 4.33
CA LEU A 50 0.14 -8.70 2.89
C LEU A 50 1.42 -8.61 2.06
N MET A 51 2.41 -7.84 2.51
CA MET A 51 3.70 -7.72 1.84
C MET A 51 4.68 -8.86 2.19
N GLY A 52 4.35 -9.74 3.15
CA GLY A 52 5.24 -10.84 3.56
C GLY A 52 6.37 -10.39 4.48
N HIS A 53 6.11 -9.41 5.36
CA HIS A 53 7.10 -8.92 6.31
C HIS A 53 7.44 -10.01 7.34
N PRO A 54 8.73 -10.36 7.56
CA PRO A 54 9.14 -11.52 8.34
C PRO A 54 8.76 -11.49 9.83
N ALA A 55 8.50 -10.31 10.40
CA ALA A 55 8.06 -10.18 11.80
C ALA A 55 6.60 -10.64 12.03
N TYR A 56 5.86 -10.99 10.98
CA TYR A 56 4.46 -11.38 11.05
C TYR A 56 4.25 -12.74 10.41
N GLN A 57 3.65 -13.66 11.18
CA GLN A 57 3.38 -15.02 10.72
C GLN A 57 1.93 -15.17 10.31
N ILE A 58 1.68 -15.65 9.11
CA ILE A 58 0.33 -16.06 8.69
C ILE A 58 0.06 -17.42 9.32
N THR A 59 -0.90 -17.46 10.25
CA THR A 59 -1.23 -18.67 11.04
C THR A 59 -2.47 -19.38 10.51
N GLY A 60 -3.15 -18.80 9.51
CA GLY A 60 -4.30 -19.41 8.86
C GLY A 60 -4.89 -18.53 7.78
N GLY A 61 -5.72 -19.13 6.95
CA GLY A 61 -6.33 -18.45 5.82
C GLY A 61 -5.42 -18.38 4.59
N GLN A 62 -5.81 -17.55 3.62
CA GLN A 62 -5.10 -17.43 2.34
C GLN A 62 -5.09 -15.98 1.84
N ILE A 63 -4.02 -15.62 1.12
CA ILE A 63 -3.90 -14.39 0.33
C ILE A 63 -3.83 -14.80 -1.14
N LEU A 64 -4.82 -14.40 -1.92
CA LEU A 64 -4.85 -14.66 -3.36
C LEU A 64 -4.65 -13.35 -4.13
N LEU A 65 -3.76 -13.36 -5.10
CA LEU A 65 -3.54 -12.27 -6.05
C LEU A 65 -3.85 -12.76 -7.47
N ASP A 66 -4.81 -12.14 -8.16
CA ASP A 66 -5.34 -12.60 -9.44
C ASP A 66 -5.76 -14.10 -9.40
N GLY A 67 -6.27 -14.57 -8.26
CA GLY A 67 -6.66 -15.96 -8.01
C GLY A 67 -5.49 -16.92 -7.73
N VAL A 68 -4.26 -16.44 -7.70
CA VAL A 68 -3.07 -17.24 -7.37
C VAL A 68 -2.75 -17.09 -5.89
N ASP A 69 -2.54 -18.19 -5.19
CA ASP A 69 -2.13 -18.18 -3.79
C ASP A 69 -0.71 -17.65 -3.64
N VAL A 70 -0.56 -16.58 -2.85
CA VAL A 70 0.71 -15.90 -2.56
C VAL A 70 1.04 -15.94 -1.06
N THR A 71 0.32 -16.75 -0.28
CA THR A 71 0.39 -16.78 1.18
C THR A 71 1.79 -17.10 1.69
N GLU A 72 2.48 -18.06 1.07
CA GLU A 72 3.80 -18.51 1.48
C GLU A 72 4.96 -17.83 0.72
N LEU A 73 4.65 -16.90 -0.18
CA LEU A 73 5.68 -16.21 -0.96
C LEU A 73 6.40 -15.17 -0.11
N GLU A 74 7.71 -15.03 -0.36
CA GLU A 74 8.54 -13.98 0.23
C GLU A 74 8.18 -12.59 -0.31
N ALA A 75 8.61 -11.53 0.40
CA ALA A 75 8.25 -10.16 0.09
C ALA A 75 8.63 -9.71 -1.33
N ASP A 76 9.79 -10.12 -1.82
CA ASP A 76 10.25 -9.80 -3.18
C ASP A 76 9.45 -10.55 -4.26
N GLU A 77 9.05 -11.80 -3.99
CA GLU A 77 8.19 -12.58 -4.88
C GLU A 77 6.78 -11.97 -4.97
N ARG A 78 6.22 -11.50 -3.84
CA ARG A 78 4.94 -10.78 -3.82
C ARG A 78 5.02 -9.45 -4.57
N ALA A 79 6.12 -8.71 -4.42
CA ALA A 79 6.37 -7.50 -5.19
C ALA A 79 6.46 -7.77 -6.70
N GLN A 80 7.14 -8.83 -7.10
CA GLN A 80 7.23 -9.27 -8.51
C GLN A 80 5.86 -9.64 -9.09
N ARG A 81 4.97 -10.18 -8.25
CA ARG A 81 3.57 -10.48 -8.63
C ARG A 81 2.69 -9.24 -8.69
N GLY A 82 3.10 -8.14 -8.06
CA GLY A 82 2.41 -6.86 -8.17
C GLY A 82 1.76 -6.36 -6.89
N ILE A 83 2.17 -6.83 -5.72
CA ILE A 83 1.82 -6.18 -4.45
C ILE A 83 2.82 -5.06 -4.20
N PHE A 84 2.32 -3.89 -3.82
CA PHE A 84 3.12 -2.73 -3.42
C PHE A 84 2.65 -2.24 -2.05
N LEU A 85 3.61 -1.91 -1.17
CA LEU A 85 3.33 -1.30 0.13
C LEU A 85 4.00 0.07 0.21
N ALA A 86 3.19 1.11 0.40
CA ALA A 86 3.66 2.41 0.87
C ALA A 86 3.67 2.40 2.39
N PHE A 87 4.85 2.59 2.97
CA PHE A 87 5.07 2.50 4.41
C PHE A 87 4.61 3.77 5.14
N GLN A 88 4.16 3.63 6.37
CA GLN A 88 3.92 4.78 7.24
C GLN A 88 5.17 5.65 7.37
N TYR A 89 6.33 5.04 7.59
CA TYR A 89 7.64 5.71 7.69
C TYR A 89 8.63 5.12 6.70
N PRO A 90 8.78 5.70 5.48
CA PRO A 90 9.76 5.20 4.51
C PRO A 90 11.19 5.31 5.01
N HIS A 91 11.91 4.19 5.03
CA HIS A 91 13.30 4.13 5.46
C HIS A 91 14.26 4.70 4.42
N ALA A 92 15.35 5.30 4.90
CA ALA A 92 16.46 5.72 4.05
C ALA A 92 17.31 4.52 3.63
N ILE A 93 17.78 4.52 2.38
CA ILE A 93 18.73 3.54 1.85
C ILE A 93 20.00 4.28 1.41
N PRO A 94 20.97 4.48 2.33
CA PRO A 94 22.20 5.18 2.01
C PRO A 94 22.98 4.48 0.89
N GLY A 95 23.57 5.26 -0.02
CA GLY A 95 24.36 4.74 -1.14
C GLY A 95 23.55 4.27 -2.34
N VAL A 96 22.22 4.18 -2.25
CA VAL A 96 21.33 3.79 -3.36
C VAL A 96 20.52 4.99 -3.82
N THR A 97 20.78 5.50 -5.04
CA THR A 97 20.01 6.61 -5.58
C THR A 97 18.58 6.19 -5.96
N VAL A 98 17.66 7.17 -5.97
CA VAL A 98 16.26 6.93 -6.44
C VAL A 98 16.26 6.28 -7.82
N THR A 99 17.07 6.78 -8.76
CA THR A 99 17.21 6.20 -10.10
C THR A 99 17.67 4.74 -10.07
N SER A 100 18.72 4.44 -9.30
CA SER A 100 19.27 3.08 -9.21
C SER A 100 18.28 2.12 -8.60
N PHE A 101 17.60 2.53 -7.52
CA PHE A 101 16.56 1.75 -6.87
C PHE A 101 15.43 1.41 -7.84
N LEU A 102 14.82 2.42 -8.46
CA LEU A 102 13.69 2.23 -9.37
C LEU A 102 14.03 1.31 -10.55
N ARG A 103 15.20 1.52 -11.17
CA ARG A 103 15.62 0.69 -12.29
C ARG A 103 15.87 -0.76 -11.87
N SER A 104 16.49 -0.98 -10.71
CA SER A 104 16.72 -2.34 -10.18
C SER A 104 15.40 -3.04 -9.85
N ALA A 105 14.45 -2.33 -9.20
CA ALA A 105 13.14 -2.87 -8.87
C ALA A 105 12.32 -3.23 -10.13
N ILE A 106 12.28 -2.33 -11.14
CA ILE A 106 11.61 -2.61 -12.41
C ILE A 106 12.21 -3.84 -13.08
N ASN A 107 13.54 -3.95 -13.11
CA ASN A 107 14.20 -5.10 -13.74
C ASN A 107 13.90 -6.40 -13.00
N ALA A 108 13.86 -6.39 -11.66
CA ALA A 108 13.48 -7.54 -10.85
C ALA A 108 12.03 -7.99 -11.14
N ILE A 109 11.09 -7.04 -11.22
CA ILE A 109 9.69 -7.33 -11.57
C ILE A 109 9.58 -7.90 -12.99
N ARG A 110 10.26 -7.29 -13.97
CA ARG A 110 10.26 -7.77 -15.36
C ARG A 110 10.84 -9.18 -15.47
N LYS A 111 11.91 -9.47 -14.74
CA LYS A 111 12.52 -10.79 -14.66
C LYS A 111 11.54 -11.82 -14.07
N GLY A 112 10.92 -11.52 -12.93
CA GLY A 112 9.94 -12.38 -12.28
C GLY A 112 8.74 -12.70 -13.20
N ARG A 113 8.18 -11.68 -13.85
CA ARG A 113 7.07 -11.84 -14.80
C ARG A 113 7.46 -12.59 -16.09
N ASN A 114 8.75 -12.63 -16.42
CA ASN A 114 9.28 -13.33 -17.61
C ASN A 114 9.86 -14.73 -17.26
N GLY A 115 9.35 -15.37 -16.21
CA GLY A 115 9.78 -16.72 -15.83
C GLY A 115 11.25 -16.82 -15.39
N GLY A 116 11.81 -15.76 -14.83
CA GLY A 116 13.20 -15.71 -14.36
C GLY A 116 14.23 -15.30 -15.43
N VAL A 117 13.79 -15.08 -16.65
CA VAL A 117 14.68 -14.66 -17.77
C VAL A 117 14.88 -13.14 -17.70
N ASP A 118 16.14 -12.70 -17.76
CA ASP A 118 16.49 -11.28 -17.75
C ASP A 118 15.87 -10.53 -18.93
N ASN A 119 15.14 -9.48 -18.63
CA ASN A 119 14.52 -8.58 -19.60
C ASN A 119 14.60 -7.12 -19.09
N PRO A 120 15.80 -6.55 -18.97
CA PRO A 120 15.97 -5.24 -18.38
C PRO A 120 15.30 -4.15 -19.22
N ILE A 121 14.75 -3.12 -18.52
CA ILE A 121 14.17 -1.97 -19.20
C ILE A 121 15.28 -1.20 -19.96
N PRO A 122 15.07 -0.84 -21.24
CA PRO A 122 16.01 -0.01 -22.00
C PRO A 122 16.21 1.35 -21.31
N ILE A 123 17.48 1.80 -21.22
CA ILE A 123 17.83 3.05 -20.51
C ILE A 123 17.05 4.26 -21.04
N PRO A 124 16.90 4.46 -22.36
CA PRO A 124 16.13 5.61 -22.89
C PRO A 124 14.65 5.56 -22.50
N GLU A 125 14.02 4.38 -22.51
CA GLU A 125 12.63 4.17 -22.11
C GLU A 125 12.46 4.48 -20.61
N PHE A 126 13.27 3.88 -19.75
CA PHE A 126 13.29 4.15 -18.32
C PHE A 126 13.42 5.63 -18.01
N ARG A 127 14.41 6.30 -18.64
CA ARG A 127 14.67 7.73 -18.40
C ARG A 127 13.49 8.61 -18.82
N LYS A 128 12.89 8.31 -19.97
CA LYS A 128 11.70 9.04 -20.47
C LYS A 128 10.55 8.92 -19.49
N GLU A 129 10.25 7.70 -19.03
CA GLU A 129 9.15 7.45 -18.11
C GLU A 129 9.41 8.08 -16.73
N LEU A 130 10.62 7.91 -16.19
CA LEU A 130 11.02 8.52 -14.91
C LEU A 130 10.81 10.04 -14.92
N LEU A 131 11.28 10.73 -15.95
CA LEU A 131 11.15 12.19 -16.04
C LEU A 131 9.70 12.64 -16.16
N ALA A 132 8.87 11.90 -16.92
CA ALA A 132 7.44 12.19 -17.05
C ALA A 132 6.70 12.02 -15.70
N GLN A 133 6.97 10.94 -14.96
CA GLN A 133 6.35 10.72 -13.66
C GLN A 133 6.85 11.72 -12.60
N MET A 134 8.12 12.11 -12.62
CA MET A 134 8.65 13.13 -11.72
C MET A 134 8.00 14.49 -11.96
N GLU A 135 7.81 14.90 -13.22
CA GLU A 135 7.13 16.14 -13.56
C GLU A 135 5.67 16.13 -13.06
N ARG A 136 4.96 15.03 -13.30
CA ARG A 136 3.56 14.85 -12.87
C ARG A 136 3.38 14.92 -11.34
N LEU A 137 4.34 14.37 -10.58
CA LEU A 137 4.30 14.31 -9.12
C LEU A 137 5.03 15.49 -8.46
N GLU A 138 5.41 16.50 -9.22
CA GLU A 138 6.17 17.68 -8.77
C GLU A 138 7.44 17.29 -7.97
N VAL A 139 8.13 16.24 -8.43
CA VAL A 139 9.41 15.79 -7.88
C VAL A 139 10.53 16.43 -8.67
N SER A 140 11.43 17.16 -8.01
CA SER A 140 12.55 17.81 -8.69
C SER A 140 13.51 16.79 -9.30
N ARG A 141 14.07 17.11 -10.49
CA ARG A 141 15.00 16.20 -11.20
C ARG A 141 16.26 15.87 -10.41
N GLU A 142 16.65 16.73 -9.51
CA GLU A 142 17.81 16.53 -8.63
C GLU A 142 17.60 15.37 -7.65
N MET A 143 16.36 15.15 -7.23
CA MET A 143 16.03 14.04 -6.33
C MET A 143 16.31 12.67 -6.94
N ALA A 144 16.30 12.54 -8.26
CA ALA A 144 16.62 11.28 -8.94
C ALA A 144 18.04 10.78 -8.64
N GLN A 145 18.98 11.68 -8.35
CA GLN A 145 20.37 11.35 -8.06
C GLN A 145 20.70 11.30 -6.56
N ARG A 146 19.75 11.71 -5.70
CA ARG A 146 19.93 11.63 -4.26
C ARG A 146 19.69 10.20 -3.77
N TYR A 147 20.26 9.85 -2.63
CA TYR A 147 20.01 8.56 -1.99
C TYR A 147 18.56 8.48 -1.51
N LEU A 148 17.95 7.32 -1.72
CA LEU A 148 16.54 7.08 -1.46
C LEU A 148 16.19 7.43 0.00
N ASN A 149 15.29 8.37 0.18
CA ASN A 149 14.77 8.84 1.46
C ASN A 149 15.80 9.46 2.43
N GLU A 150 17.07 9.61 2.04
CA GLU A 150 18.11 10.19 2.89
C GLU A 150 18.00 11.73 2.90
N GLY A 151 17.69 12.28 4.08
CA GLY A 151 17.52 13.72 4.26
C GLY A 151 16.31 14.32 3.52
N PHE A 152 15.36 13.50 3.10
CA PHE A 152 14.10 13.96 2.51
C PHE A 152 13.13 14.41 3.61
N SER A 153 12.39 15.48 3.34
CA SER A 153 11.23 15.87 4.14
C SER A 153 10.12 14.80 4.08
N GLY A 154 9.14 14.86 4.99
CA GLY A 154 8.01 13.93 4.98
C GLY A 154 7.26 13.94 3.65
N GLY A 155 6.96 15.14 3.11
CA GLY A 155 6.28 15.28 1.82
C GLY A 155 7.12 14.75 0.64
N GLU A 156 8.43 14.99 0.62
CA GLU A 156 9.32 14.44 -0.41
C GLU A 156 9.35 12.92 -0.37
N LYS A 157 9.46 12.30 0.81
CA LYS A 157 9.41 10.83 0.96
C LYS A 157 8.13 10.25 0.39
N LYS A 158 6.97 10.85 0.70
CA LYS A 158 5.68 10.37 0.20
C LYS A 158 5.53 10.56 -1.31
N ARG A 159 5.97 11.68 -1.89
CA ARG A 159 5.99 11.85 -3.35
C ARG A 159 6.90 10.81 -4.03
N ILE A 160 8.04 10.48 -3.42
CA ILE A 160 8.92 9.41 -3.93
C ILE A 160 8.25 8.03 -3.80
N GLU A 161 7.46 7.74 -2.77
CA GLU A 161 6.69 6.49 -2.70
C GLU A 161 5.64 6.41 -3.83
N ILE A 162 4.92 7.51 -4.11
CA ILE A 162 3.98 7.52 -5.23
C ILE A 162 4.72 7.41 -6.58
N LEU A 163 5.90 8.02 -6.70
CA LEU A 163 6.77 7.82 -7.87
C LEU A 163 7.17 6.35 -8.04
N GLN A 164 7.52 5.66 -6.94
CA GLN A 164 7.77 4.22 -6.98
C GLN A 164 6.54 3.45 -7.48
N MET A 165 5.36 3.72 -6.92
CA MET A 165 4.11 3.10 -7.34
C MET A 165 3.82 3.32 -8.83
N ALA A 166 3.99 4.57 -9.33
CA ALA A 166 3.79 4.92 -10.74
C ALA A 166 4.75 4.18 -11.69
N MET A 167 6.01 4.01 -11.26
CA MET A 167 7.05 3.35 -12.07
C MET A 167 6.96 1.83 -12.02
N LEU A 168 6.57 1.25 -10.88
CA LEU A 168 6.50 -0.20 -10.68
C LEU A 168 5.20 -0.82 -11.20
N LYS A 169 4.13 -0.01 -11.33
CA LYS A 169 2.82 -0.42 -11.86
C LYS A 169 2.31 -1.70 -11.17
N PRO A 170 2.04 -1.64 -9.87
CA PRO A 170 1.54 -2.81 -9.13
C PRO A 170 0.11 -3.19 -9.58
N ARG A 171 -0.31 -4.40 -9.21
CA ARG A 171 -1.70 -4.86 -9.32
C ARG A 171 -2.52 -4.34 -8.16
N ILE A 172 -1.95 -4.34 -6.97
CA ILE A 172 -2.56 -3.82 -5.76
C ILE A 172 -1.58 -2.92 -5.01
N ALA A 173 -2.01 -1.71 -4.66
CA ALA A 173 -1.27 -0.79 -3.80
C ALA A 173 -1.90 -0.78 -2.41
N VAL A 174 -1.11 -1.13 -1.40
CA VAL A 174 -1.45 -0.99 0.02
C VAL A 174 -0.79 0.28 0.54
N LEU A 175 -1.58 1.22 1.03
CA LEU A 175 -1.13 2.54 1.49
C LEU A 175 -1.35 2.63 2.99
N ASP A 176 -0.28 2.42 3.78
CA ASP A 176 -0.37 2.43 5.24
C ASP A 176 -0.08 3.83 5.79
N GLU A 177 -1.13 4.50 6.27
CA GLU A 177 -1.10 5.83 6.87
C GLU A 177 -0.26 6.86 6.08
N THR A 178 -0.39 6.84 4.75
CA THR A 178 0.38 7.69 3.83
C THR A 178 0.10 9.18 3.96
N ASP A 179 -0.95 9.55 4.66
CA ASP A 179 -1.34 10.93 4.97
C ASP A 179 -0.70 11.47 6.26
N SER A 180 -0.03 10.62 7.05
CA SER A 180 0.58 11.01 8.32
C SER A 180 1.72 12.01 8.11
N GLY A 181 1.65 13.15 8.82
CA GLY A 181 2.69 14.18 8.80
C GLY A 181 2.77 15.01 7.51
N LEU A 182 1.80 14.88 6.58
CA LEU A 182 1.73 15.70 5.38
C LEU A 182 0.98 17.02 5.63
N ASP A 183 1.49 18.10 5.02
CA ASP A 183 0.71 19.31 4.81
C ASP A 183 -0.37 19.10 3.72
N ILE A 184 -1.26 20.09 3.57
CA ILE A 184 -2.40 19.97 2.65
C ILE A 184 -1.96 19.85 1.19
N ASP A 185 -0.89 20.51 0.79
CA ASP A 185 -0.42 20.51 -0.61
C ASP A 185 0.24 19.17 -0.94
N ALA A 186 1.11 18.66 -0.07
CA ALA A 186 1.70 17.33 -0.23
C ALA A 186 0.62 16.22 -0.24
N LEU A 187 -0.38 16.33 0.64
CA LEU A 187 -1.50 15.39 0.68
C LEU A 187 -2.28 15.38 -0.64
N ARG A 188 -2.55 16.54 -1.23
CA ARG A 188 -3.27 16.66 -2.50
C ARG A 188 -2.49 15.99 -3.65
N ILE A 189 -1.17 16.20 -3.72
CA ILE A 189 -0.32 15.59 -4.76
C ILE A 189 -0.29 14.08 -4.59
N VAL A 190 -0.06 13.59 -3.38
CA VAL A 190 -0.04 12.15 -3.06
C VAL A 190 -1.37 11.49 -3.41
N ALA A 191 -2.48 12.04 -2.93
CA ALA A 191 -3.82 11.52 -3.18
C ALA A 191 -4.20 11.59 -4.68
N GLY A 192 -3.84 12.69 -5.35
CA GLY A 192 -4.02 12.83 -6.80
C GLY A 192 -3.26 11.75 -7.58
N GLY A 193 -2.00 11.51 -7.20
CA GLY A 193 -1.18 10.44 -7.80
C GLY A 193 -1.80 9.05 -7.62
N VAL A 194 -2.29 8.71 -6.43
CA VAL A 194 -2.99 7.43 -6.18
C VAL A 194 -4.23 7.32 -7.05
N LYS A 195 -5.10 8.34 -7.02
CA LYS A 195 -6.37 8.36 -7.78
C LYS A 195 -6.18 8.17 -9.28
N GLU A 196 -5.11 8.72 -9.84
CA GLU A 196 -4.81 8.59 -11.26
C GLU A 196 -4.20 7.23 -11.64
N LEU A 197 -3.57 6.54 -10.68
CA LEU A 197 -2.95 5.23 -10.90
C LEU A 197 -3.95 4.09 -10.72
N VAL A 198 -4.95 4.24 -9.84
CA VAL A 198 -6.05 3.28 -9.72
C VAL A 198 -6.83 3.25 -11.03
N GLY A 199 -7.06 2.06 -11.56
CA GLY A 199 -7.69 1.88 -12.85
C GLY A 199 -7.83 0.40 -13.23
N PRO A 200 -8.08 0.10 -14.51
CA PRO A 200 -8.40 -1.26 -14.97
C PRO A 200 -7.36 -2.33 -14.63
N GLU A 201 -6.12 -1.91 -14.33
CA GLU A 201 -5.01 -2.81 -14.03
C GLU A 201 -4.62 -2.81 -12.55
N MET A 202 -5.16 -1.86 -11.74
CA MET A 202 -4.75 -1.65 -10.36
C MET A 202 -5.93 -1.34 -9.45
N GLY A 203 -5.96 -2.00 -8.27
CA GLY A 203 -6.79 -1.62 -7.13
C GLY A 203 -5.95 -1.01 -6.01
N ALA A 204 -6.59 -0.36 -5.03
CA ALA A 204 -5.92 0.23 -3.87
C ALA A 204 -6.59 -0.15 -2.55
N LEU A 205 -5.76 -0.39 -1.54
CA LEU A 205 -6.16 -0.53 -0.13
C LEU A 205 -5.54 0.61 0.67
N VAL A 206 -6.35 1.57 1.10
CA VAL A 206 -5.92 2.73 1.89
C VAL A 206 -6.18 2.44 3.35
N ILE A 207 -5.13 2.37 4.15
CA ILE A 207 -5.21 2.24 5.60
C ILE A 207 -5.00 3.62 6.22
N THR A 208 -6.00 4.11 6.93
CA THR A 208 -5.90 5.39 7.62
C THR A 208 -6.81 5.44 8.83
N HIS A 209 -6.47 6.27 9.80
CA HIS A 209 -7.33 6.63 10.92
C HIS A 209 -7.91 8.05 10.76
N TYR A 210 -7.58 8.74 9.66
CA TYR A 210 -8.09 10.06 9.34
C TYR A 210 -8.89 10.08 8.04
N GLN A 211 -10.03 10.75 8.03
CA GLN A 211 -10.80 10.96 6.82
C GLN A 211 -10.10 11.90 5.81
N ARG A 212 -9.11 12.67 6.26
CA ARG A 212 -8.49 13.73 5.47
C ARG A 212 -8.00 13.28 4.09
N ILE A 213 -7.37 12.13 3.97
CA ILE A 213 -6.95 11.57 2.68
C ILE A 213 -8.15 11.10 1.86
N LEU A 214 -9.20 10.56 2.51
CA LEU A 214 -10.40 10.05 1.84
C LEU A 214 -11.26 11.14 1.21
N ASN A 215 -11.07 12.41 1.59
CA ASN A 215 -11.67 13.56 0.91
C ASN A 215 -11.08 13.79 -0.50
N TYR A 216 -9.88 13.30 -0.76
CA TYR A 216 -9.21 13.39 -2.07
C TYR A 216 -9.26 12.07 -2.83
N ILE A 217 -9.17 10.93 -2.12
CA ILE A 217 -9.32 9.58 -2.67
C ILE A 217 -10.65 9.05 -2.14
N THR A 218 -11.76 9.30 -2.85
CA THR A 218 -13.05 8.76 -2.43
C THR A 218 -13.01 7.24 -2.56
N PRO A 219 -13.11 6.47 -1.47
CA PRO A 219 -13.12 5.02 -1.54
C PRO A 219 -14.47 4.52 -2.08
N ASP A 220 -14.45 3.38 -2.77
CA ASP A 220 -15.67 2.67 -3.15
C ASP A 220 -16.26 1.92 -1.95
N PHE A 221 -15.39 1.38 -1.09
CA PHE A 221 -15.76 0.63 0.10
C PHE A 221 -14.94 1.08 1.31
N VAL A 222 -15.59 1.10 2.47
CA VAL A 222 -14.98 1.41 3.77
C VAL A 222 -15.21 0.25 4.72
N HIS A 223 -14.13 -0.23 5.35
CA HIS A 223 -14.13 -1.34 6.29
C HIS A 223 -13.72 -0.83 7.67
N VAL A 224 -14.54 -1.08 8.68
CA VAL A 224 -14.22 -0.76 10.08
C VAL A 224 -13.42 -1.91 10.69
N PHE A 225 -12.19 -1.63 11.08
CA PHE A 225 -11.25 -2.62 11.59
C PHE A 225 -11.01 -2.45 13.10
N VAL A 226 -11.48 -3.42 13.88
CA VAL A 226 -11.39 -3.40 15.35
C VAL A 226 -10.91 -4.75 15.85
N ASP A 227 -9.96 -4.75 16.76
CA ASP A 227 -9.42 -5.96 17.40
C ASP A 227 -9.09 -7.09 16.39
N GLY A 228 -8.42 -6.73 15.30
CA GLY A 228 -7.97 -7.68 14.28
C GLY A 228 -9.06 -8.20 13.34
N ARG A 229 -10.25 -7.62 13.31
CA ARG A 229 -11.40 -8.03 12.51
C ARG A 229 -12.02 -6.88 11.74
N ILE A 230 -12.59 -7.16 10.57
CA ILE A 230 -13.56 -6.28 9.93
C ILE A 230 -14.89 -6.49 10.64
N VAL A 231 -15.44 -5.44 11.25
CA VAL A 231 -16.67 -5.49 12.05
C VAL A 231 -17.86 -4.83 11.37
N GLU A 232 -17.59 -3.96 10.40
CA GLU A 232 -18.61 -3.32 9.55
C GLU A 232 -18.02 -2.96 8.20
N GLU A 233 -18.86 -2.95 7.17
CA GLU A 233 -18.53 -2.54 5.81
C GLU A 233 -19.62 -1.61 5.28
N GLY A 234 -19.21 -0.62 4.48
CA GLY A 234 -20.13 0.34 3.87
C GLY A 234 -19.49 1.13 2.75
N GLY A 235 -20.21 2.10 2.22
CA GLY A 235 -19.71 3.05 1.25
C GLY A 235 -18.97 4.23 1.90
N PRO A 236 -18.68 5.29 1.11
CA PRO A 236 -17.94 6.48 1.59
C PRO A 236 -18.61 7.18 2.79
N GLU A 237 -19.92 7.07 2.92
CA GLU A 237 -20.70 7.62 4.04
C GLU A 237 -20.29 7.05 5.40
N LEU A 238 -19.80 5.80 5.42
CA LEU A 238 -19.30 5.17 6.65
C LEU A 238 -18.06 5.90 7.19
N ALA A 239 -17.17 6.39 6.32
CA ALA A 239 -16.02 7.18 6.74
C ALA A 239 -16.46 8.49 7.42
N HIS A 240 -17.46 9.18 6.88
CA HIS A 240 -18.02 10.40 7.49
C HIS A 240 -18.65 10.12 8.85
N LYS A 241 -19.38 9.01 8.97
CA LYS A 241 -19.97 8.58 10.25
C LYS A 241 -18.89 8.31 11.30
N LEU A 242 -17.81 7.61 10.91
CA LEU A 242 -16.69 7.32 11.82
C LEU A 242 -15.97 8.59 12.31
N GLU A 243 -15.85 9.61 11.45
CA GLU A 243 -15.25 10.89 11.85
C GLU A 243 -16.14 11.63 12.85
N ALA A 244 -17.46 11.62 12.66
CA ALA A 244 -18.41 12.31 13.50
C ALA A 244 -18.64 11.62 14.85
N GLU A 245 -18.74 10.29 14.86
CA GLU A 245 -19.18 9.49 16.02
C GLU A 245 -18.02 8.71 16.68
N GLY A 246 -16.88 8.60 16.00
CA GLY A 246 -15.74 7.77 16.46
C GLY A 246 -16.02 6.27 16.39
N TYR A 247 -15.18 5.49 17.05
CA TYR A 247 -15.24 4.01 17.03
C TYR A 247 -15.96 3.40 18.24
N ALA A 248 -16.53 4.20 19.14
CA ALA A 248 -17.07 3.73 20.42
C ALA A 248 -18.18 2.65 20.24
N ALA A 249 -19.00 2.77 19.20
CA ALA A 249 -20.07 1.81 18.90
C ALA A 249 -19.56 0.42 18.48
N PHE A 250 -18.31 0.34 18.03
CA PHE A 250 -17.67 -0.88 17.50
C PHE A 250 -16.71 -1.54 18.49
N LEU A 251 -16.40 -0.84 19.59
CA LEU A 251 -15.52 -1.40 20.63
C LEU A 251 -16.27 -2.40 21.50
N PRO A 252 -15.61 -3.48 21.96
CA PRO A 252 -16.19 -4.38 22.95
C PRO A 252 -16.61 -3.56 24.18
N GLN A 253 -17.86 -3.74 24.63
CA GLN A 253 -18.28 -3.11 25.86
C GLN A 253 -17.45 -3.67 27.04
N PRO A 254 -16.93 -2.81 27.94
CA PRO A 254 -16.25 -3.31 29.11
C PRO A 254 -17.20 -4.19 29.92
N ALA A 255 -16.72 -5.40 30.23
CA ALA A 255 -17.46 -6.37 31.05
C ALA A 255 -17.63 -5.89 32.48
#